data_df05d1617614ffdd2eab2fca5ba0b414
#
_entry.id   df05d1617614ffdd2eab2fca5ba0b414
#
_cell.length_a   1.000
_cell.length_b   1.000
_cell.length_c   1.000
_cell.angle_alpha   90.00
_cell.angle_beta   90.00
_cell.angle_gamma   90.00
#
_symmetry.space_group_name_H-M   'P 1'
#
loop_
_entity.id
_entity.type
_entity.pdbx_description
1 polymer ?
#
loop_
_entity_poly.entity_id
_entity_poly.type
_entity_poly.pdbx_seq_one_letter_code
_entity_poly.pdbx_strand_id
1 'polypeptide(L)'
;MELAIDNLKKIFRVEVTKNVFGSSIVSSSTEERIKELNYLLDKNVKGIIIARGGDFLLEIIDDIDYKKIKRKNIWVEGASDPTSLLYILTTKYDLATIYGRNAKQFSESNSIDVKDNIKLIMDNNYIQNDYKDIKIESVNGNFKDSGVIKGGCLDRLKDIIGTKYDNIKKFIEKYKDKKIV
;
A
#
# COMPACT_ATOMS: atom_id res chain seq x y z
N MET A 1 11.76 -4.09 -13.83
CA MET A 1 12.04 -3.92 -12.38
C MET A 1 13.33 -3.13 -12.14
N GLU A 2 14.42 -3.45 -12.80
CA GLU A 2 15.72 -2.76 -12.60
C GLU A 2 15.59 -1.24 -12.76
N LEU A 3 15.04 -0.76 -13.88
CA LEU A 3 14.83 0.67 -14.11
C LEU A 3 14.00 1.34 -13.00
N ALA A 4 12.98 0.65 -12.48
CA ALA A 4 12.18 1.17 -11.38
C ALA A 4 13.01 1.34 -10.09
N ILE A 5 13.84 0.34 -9.78
CA ILE A 5 14.74 0.37 -8.63
C ILE A 5 15.78 1.49 -8.80
N ASP A 6 16.35 1.65 -9.99
CA ASP A 6 17.32 2.71 -10.27
C ASP A 6 16.70 4.10 -10.13
N ASN A 7 15.44 4.27 -10.57
CA ASN A 7 14.73 5.52 -10.35
C ASN A 7 14.46 5.79 -8.86
N LEU A 8 14.02 4.78 -8.11
CA LEU A 8 13.82 4.90 -6.67
C LEU A 8 15.14 5.20 -5.92
N LYS A 9 16.25 4.60 -6.32
CA LYS A 9 17.58 4.85 -5.73
C LYS A 9 18.10 6.28 -5.94
N LYS A 10 17.60 7.01 -6.92
CA LYS A 10 17.93 8.43 -7.11
C LYS A 10 17.35 9.31 -6.01
N ILE A 11 16.33 8.81 -5.28
CA ILE A 11 15.55 9.59 -4.32
C ILE A 11 15.67 9.02 -2.92
N PHE A 12 15.69 7.68 -2.80
CA PHE A 12 15.68 6.96 -1.53
C PHE A 12 16.91 6.05 -1.39
N ARG A 13 17.28 5.76 -0.14
CA ARG A 13 18.14 4.62 0.15
C ARG A 13 17.29 3.34 0.09
N VAL A 14 17.40 2.60 -1.01
CA VAL A 14 16.57 1.45 -1.30
C VAL A 14 17.27 0.15 -0.90
N GLU A 15 16.58 -0.66 -0.12
CA GLU A 15 16.90 -2.06 0.15
C GLU A 15 16.01 -2.92 -0.74
N VAL A 16 16.56 -3.90 -1.43
CA VAL A 16 15.82 -4.75 -2.36
C VAL A 16 16.04 -6.21 -1.97
N THR A 17 14.98 -6.98 -1.88
CA THR A 17 15.05 -8.41 -1.61
C THR A 17 15.28 -9.21 -2.88
N LYS A 18 15.84 -10.41 -2.75
CA LYS A 18 16.27 -11.25 -3.88
C LYS A 18 15.13 -11.59 -4.84
N ASN A 19 13.97 -11.96 -4.30
CA ASN A 19 12.86 -12.49 -5.11
C ASN A 19 12.04 -11.41 -5.83
N VAL A 20 12.35 -10.12 -5.66
CA VAL A 20 11.77 -9.02 -6.44
C VAL A 20 12.01 -9.19 -7.95
N PHE A 21 13.08 -9.85 -8.33
CA PHE A 21 13.44 -10.14 -9.73
C PHE A 21 12.89 -11.45 -10.26
N GLY A 22 12.14 -12.21 -9.46
CA GLY A 22 11.54 -13.48 -9.88
C GLY A 22 10.69 -13.32 -11.14
N SER A 23 10.83 -14.27 -12.07
CA SER A 23 10.15 -14.30 -13.38
C SER A 23 8.99 -15.29 -13.43
N SER A 24 8.81 -16.13 -12.41
CA SER A 24 7.70 -17.08 -12.31
C SER A 24 6.39 -16.39 -11.93
N ILE A 25 5.27 -17.12 -12.05
CA ILE A 25 3.93 -16.64 -11.67
C ILE A 25 3.91 -16.19 -10.21
N VAL A 26 4.53 -16.97 -9.32
CA VAL A 26 4.79 -16.62 -7.92
C VAL A 26 6.27 -16.29 -7.78
N SER A 27 6.62 -15.22 -7.11
CA SER A 27 8.03 -14.78 -6.99
C SER A 27 8.92 -15.81 -6.28
N SER A 28 8.37 -16.51 -5.28
CA SER A 28 9.04 -17.57 -4.51
C SER A 28 8.04 -18.29 -3.58
N SER A 29 8.50 -19.25 -2.80
CA SER A 29 7.65 -19.93 -1.81
C SER A 29 7.12 -18.97 -0.73
N THR A 30 6.08 -19.37 -0.03
CA THR A 30 5.50 -18.62 1.09
C THR A 30 6.55 -18.33 2.17
N GLU A 31 7.36 -19.33 2.52
CA GLU A 31 8.41 -19.23 3.52
C GLU A 31 9.48 -18.20 3.13
N GLU A 32 9.90 -18.20 1.86
CA GLU A 32 10.88 -17.22 1.38
C GLU A 32 10.34 -15.82 1.36
N ARG A 33 9.08 -15.63 0.93
CA ARG A 33 8.43 -14.32 0.92
C ARG A 33 8.31 -13.74 2.34
N ILE A 34 7.93 -14.56 3.32
CA ILE A 34 7.87 -14.16 4.73
C ILE A 34 9.27 -13.86 5.28
N LYS A 35 10.25 -14.68 4.95
CA LYS A 35 11.65 -14.45 5.36
C LYS A 35 12.19 -13.12 4.81
N GLU A 36 11.91 -12.80 3.56
CA GLU A 36 12.28 -11.51 2.96
C GLU A 36 11.58 -10.33 3.62
N LEU A 37 10.28 -10.45 3.88
CA LEU A 37 9.53 -9.40 4.59
C LEU A 37 10.10 -9.18 5.99
N ASN A 38 10.33 -10.26 6.75
CA ASN A 38 10.91 -10.16 8.10
C ASN A 38 12.31 -9.55 8.07
N TYR A 39 13.14 -9.91 7.08
CA TYR A 39 14.44 -9.27 6.88
C TYR A 39 14.31 -7.76 6.72
N LEU A 40 13.37 -7.27 5.88
CA LEU A 40 13.12 -5.84 5.74
C LEU A 40 12.60 -5.21 7.03
N LEU A 41 11.71 -5.90 7.74
CA LEU A 41 11.18 -5.43 9.02
C LEU A 41 12.25 -5.37 10.13
N ASP A 42 13.35 -6.12 10.01
CA ASP A 42 14.50 -6.05 10.93
C ASP A 42 15.41 -4.86 10.63
N LYS A 43 15.40 -4.37 9.40
CA LYS A 43 16.13 -3.16 9.01
C LYS A 43 15.48 -1.89 9.54
N ASN A 44 16.21 -0.79 9.51
CA ASN A 44 15.68 0.54 9.82
C ASN A 44 15.04 1.17 8.57
N VAL A 45 13.99 0.50 8.05
CA VAL A 45 13.23 1.01 6.90
C VAL A 45 12.09 1.91 7.38
N LYS A 46 11.78 2.96 6.62
CA LYS A 46 10.67 3.89 6.87
C LYS A 46 9.45 3.57 6.02
N GLY A 47 9.63 2.86 4.92
CA GLY A 47 8.56 2.46 4.02
C GLY A 47 8.86 1.14 3.34
N ILE A 48 7.82 0.45 2.94
CA ILE A 48 7.84 -0.75 2.10
C ILE A 48 6.95 -0.48 0.92
N ILE A 49 7.51 -0.53 -0.29
CA ILE A 49 6.77 -0.47 -1.54
C ILE A 49 6.72 -1.89 -2.10
N ILE A 50 5.51 -2.41 -2.28
CA ILE A 50 5.32 -3.76 -2.82
C ILE A 50 5.78 -3.81 -4.27
N ALA A 51 6.52 -4.84 -4.63
CA ALA A 51 7.16 -4.95 -5.93
C ALA A 51 6.16 -4.96 -7.09
N ARG A 52 5.11 -5.79 -6.97
CA ARG A 52 4.05 -5.99 -7.98
C ARG A 52 2.75 -6.39 -7.30
N GLY A 53 1.63 -6.18 -7.99
CA GLY A 53 0.38 -6.88 -7.71
C GLY A 53 0.46 -8.37 -8.07
N GLY A 54 -0.64 -9.07 -7.90
CA GLY A 54 -0.77 -10.51 -8.15
C GLY A 54 -2.03 -11.03 -7.45
N ASP A 55 -1.99 -12.32 -7.07
CA ASP A 55 -3.11 -13.00 -6.40
C ASP A 55 -2.64 -13.85 -5.20
N PHE A 56 -1.39 -13.67 -4.76
CA PHE A 56 -0.74 -14.60 -3.83
C PHE A 56 -0.42 -14.01 -2.45
N LEU A 57 -0.80 -12.74 -2.19
CA LEU A 57 -0.50 -12.12 -0.90
C LEU A 57 -1.24 -12.77 0.25
N LEU A 58 -2.46 -13.24 0.01
CA LEU A 58 -3.26 -13.94 1.03
C LEU A 58 -2.60 -15.21 1.56
N GLU A 59 -1.73 -15.85 0.79
CA GLU A 59 -1.00 -17.05 1.24
C GLU A 59 -0.05 -16.78 2.40
N ILE A 60 0.40 -15.55 2.56
CA ILE A 60 1.35 -15.15 3.62
C ILE A 60 0.72 -14.25 4.68
N ILE A 61 -0.56 -13.93 4.57
CA ILE A 61 -1.21 -12.90 5.37
C ILE A 61 -1.22 -13.23 6.87
N ASP A 62 -1.27 -14.52 7.23
CA ASP A 62 -1.26 -14.98 8.62
C ASP A 62 0.13 -14.84 9.28
N ASP A 63 1.19 -14.88 8.50
CA ASP A 63 2.57 -14.93 8.97
C ASP A 63 3.24 -13.54 9.03
N ILE A 64 2.50 -12.49 8.64
CA ILE A 64 3.01 -11.11 8.67
C ILE A 64 3.07 -10.59 10.11
N ASP A 65 4.21 -10.05 10.53
CA ASP A 65 4.34 -9.34 11.80
C ASP A 65 3.79 -7.90 11.74
N TYR A 66 2.47 -7.79 11.73
CA TYR A 66 1.75 -6.53 11.75
C TYR A 66 2.11 -5.63 12.94
N LYS A 67 2.35 -6.25 14.12
CA LYS A 67 2.72 -5.52 15.34
C LYS A 67 4.06 -4.81 15.16
N LYS A 68 5.00 -5.45 14.46
CA LYS A 68 6.30 -4.87 14.16
C LYS A 68 6.19 -3.72 13.17
N ILE A 69 5.36 -3.87 12.12
CA ILE A 69 5.04 -2.77 11.18
C ILE A 69 4.48 -1.58 11.96
N LYS A 70 3.48 -1.81 12.81
CA LYS A 70 2.86 -0.76 13.64
C LYS A 70 3.87 -0.11 14.59
N ARG A 71 4.62 -0.89 15.36
CA ARG A 71 5.59 -0.37 16.34
C ARG A 71 6.66 0.50 15.70
N LYS A 72 7.11 0.15 14.49
CA LYS A 72 8.11 0.90 13.74
C LYS A 72 7.51 2.05 12.92
N ASN A 73 6.19 2.16 12.87
CA ASN A 73 5.46 3.14 12.06
C ASN A 73 5.92 3.15 10.59
N ILE A 74 5.96 1.95 9.98
CA ILE A 74 6.41 1.77 8.61
C ILE A 74 5.27 2.08 7.65
N TRP A 75 5.51 2.97 6.69
CA TRP A 75 4.62 3.18 5.57
C TRP A 75 4.57 1.93 4.68
N VAL A 76 3.39 1.53 4.26
CA VAL A 76 3.22 0.42 3.30
C VAL A 76 2.43 0.92 2.12
N GLU A 77 2.99 0.73 0.93
CA GLU A 77 2.41 1.15 -0.34
C GLU A 77 2.29 -0.01 -1.31
N GLY A 78 1.19 0.01 -2.07
CA GLY A 78 0.95 -0.90 -3.18
C GLY A 78 -0.46 -0.80 -3.73
N ALA A 79 -0.72 -1.48 -4.84
CA ALA A 79 -2.01 -1.51 -5.52
C ALA A 79 -2.38 -2.93 -5.97
N SER A 80 -3.67 -3.21 -6.17
CA SER A 80 -4.21 -4.52 -6.53
C SER A 80 -4.09 -5.52 -5.37
N ASP A 81 -3.40 -6.63 -5.49
CA ASP A 81 -3.20 -7.66 -4.46
C ASP A 81 -2.75 -7.10 -3.09
N PRO A 82 -1.84 -6.12 -2.99
CA PRO A 82 -1.52 -5.43 -1.74
C PRO A 82 -2.69 -4.86 -0.96
N THR A 83 -3.86 -4.66 -1.57
CA THR A 83 -5.09 -4.22 -0.88
C THR A 83 -5.36 -5.04 0.38
N SER A 84 -5.13 -6.35 0.34
CA SER A 84 -5.37 -7.24 1.48
C SER A 84 -4.54 -6.83 2.70
N LEU A 85 -3.26 -6.58 2.51
CA LEU A 85 -2.36 -6.11 3.57
C LEU A 85 -2.72 -4.69 4.04
N LEU A 86 -2.93 -3.77 3.09
CA LEU A 86 -3.27 -2.37 3.41
C LEU A 86 -4.58 -2.29 4.20
N TYR A 87 -5.58 -3.09 3.82
CA TYR A 87 -6.87 -3.16 4.51
C TYR A 87 -6.69 -3.60 5.96
N ILE A 88 -5.94 -4.66 6.21
CA ILE A 88 -5.69 -5.18 7.57
C ILE A 88 -4.92 -4.15 8.40
N LEU A 89 -3.86 -3.56 7.84
CA LEU A 89 -3.07 -2.53 8.53
C LEU A 89 -3.96 -1.34 8.94
N THR A 90 -4.83 -0.89 8.05
CA THR A 90 -5.70 0.25 8.34
C THR A 90 -6.81 -0.13 9.32
N THR A 91 -7.57 -1.19 9.06
CA THR A 91 -8.78 -1.48 9.85
C THR A 91 -8.50 -2.13 11.20
N LYS A 92 -7.48 -2.97 11.30
CA LYS A 92 -7.16 -3.71 12.51
C LYS A 92 -6.05 -3.06 13.35
N TYR A 93 -5.06 -2.49 12.68
CA TYR A 93 -3.89 -1.91 13.35
C TYR A 93 -3.90 -0.38 13.39
N ASP A 94 -4.87 0.26 12.73
CA ASP A 94 -5.03 1.72 12.71
C ASP A 94 -3.79 2.44 12.20
N LEU A 95 -3.27 1.97 11.10
CA LEU A 95 -2.16 2.57 10.38
C LEU A 95 -2.65 3.19 9.08
N ALA A 96 -2.22 4.40 8.79
CA ALA A 96 -2.35 4.96 7.46
C ALA A 96 -1.47 4.17 6.48
N THR A 97 -2.00 3.92 5.29
CA THR A 97 -1.33 3.21 4.21
C THR A 97 -1.50 3.96 2.90
N ILE A 98 -0.71 3.64 1.90
CA ILE A 98 -0.79 4.27 0.59
C ILE A 98 -1.31 3.25 -0.42
N TYR A 99 -2.55 3.43 -0.91
CA TYR A 99 -3.01 2.72 -2.09
C TYR A 99 -2.49 3.48 -3.31
N GLY A 100 -1.29 3.12 -3.74
CA GLY A 100 -0.52 3.86 -4.72
C GLY A 100 0.16 2.94 -5.73
N ARG A 101 1.36 3.26 -6.12
CA ARG A 101 2.12 2.53 -7.13
C ARG A 101 2.83 1.33 -6.55
N ASN A 102 2.79 0.18 -7.26
CA ASN A 102 3.74 -0.89 -7.01
C ASN A 102 5.12 -0.48 -7.53
N ALA A 103 6.20 -1.00 -6.95
CA ALA A 103 7.56 -0.58 -7.29
C ALA A 103 7.87 -0.67 -8.79
N LYS A 104 7.35 -1.69 -9.49
CA LYS A 104 7.53 -1.84 -10.94
C LYS A 104 7.09 -0.60 -11.75
N GLN A 105 6.08 0.12 -11.28
CA GLN A 105 5.52 1.27 -12.00
C GLN A 105 6.39 2.53 -11.91
N PHE A 106 7.37 2.56 -10.99
CA PHE A 106 8.36 3.63 -10.91
C PHE A 106 9.40 3.60 -12.04
N SER A 107 9.31 2.63 -12.97
CA SER A 107 10.02 2.71 -14.25
C SER A 107 9.57 3.90 -15.10
N GLU A 108 8.35 4.41 -14.87
CA GLU A 108 7.76 5.56 -15.55
C GLU A 108 8.00 6.86 -14.76
N SER A 109 9.25 7.17 -14.44
CA SER A 109 9.64 8.25 -13.51
C SER A 109 9.14 9.66 -13.88
N ASN A 110 8.72 9.87 -15.11
CA ASN A 110 8.23 11.16 -15.60
C ASN A 110 6.71 11.31 -15.54
N SER A 111 5.95 10.27 -15.19
CA SER A 111 4.50 10.37 -15.02
C SER A 111 4.16 11.26 -13.81
N ILE A 112 3.07 12.03 -13.92
CA ILE A 112 2.63 12.96 -12.87
C ILE A 112 2.38 12.20 -11.57
N ASP A 113 1.68 11.10 -11.64
CA ASP A 113 1.31 10.28 -10.49
C ASP A 113 2.50 9.61 -9.80
N VAL A 114 3.58 9.28 -10.51
CA VAL A 114 4.83 8.83 -9.85
C VAL A 114 5.48 9.96 -9.06
N LYS A 115 5.51 11.17 -9.63
CA LYS A 115 6.06 12.35 -8.93
C LYS A 115 5.24 12.71 -7.69
N ASP A 116 3.92 12.64 -7.79
CA ASP A 116 3.01 12.91 -6.68
C ASP A 116 3.14 11.84 -5.59
N ASN A 117 3.30 10.59 -5.96
CA ASN A 117 3.56 9.50 -5.01
C ASN A 117 4.86 9.71 -4.23
N ILE A 118 5.93 10.04 -4.93
CA ILE A 118 7.23 10.34 -4.31
C ILE A 118 7.09 11.51 -3.34
N LYS A 119 6.40 12.57 -3.76
CA LYS A 119 6.17 13.75 -2.92
C LYS A 119 5.36 13.41 -1.67
N LEU A 120 4.31 12.59 -1.81
CA LEU A 120 3.50 12.11 -0.69
C LEU A 120 4.34 11.34 0.34
N ILE A 121 5.24 10.47 -0.12
CA ILE A 121 6.12 9.68 0.76
C ILE A 121 7.15 10.59 1.48
N MET A 122 7.62 11.64 0.81
CA MET A 122 8.68 12.52 1.33
C MET A 122 8.13 13.69 2.15
N ASP A 123 6.92 14.14 1.89
CA ASP A 123 6.35 15.33 2.50
C ASP A 123 5.54 14.97 3.75
N ASN A 124 5.95 15.53 4.90
CA ASN A 124 5.24 15.32 6.16
C ASN A 124 3.85 16.00 6.21
N ASN A 125 3.50 16.82 5.25
CA ASN A 125 2.22 17.53 5.24
C ASN A 125 1.05 16.70 4.69
N TYR A 126 1.31 15.55 4.09
CA TYR A 126 0.29 14.61 3.59
C TYR A 126 -0.77 15.22 2.66
N ILE A 127 -0.48 16.39 2.09
CA ILE A 127 -1.38 17.06 1.15
C ILE A 127 -1.05 16.54 -0.24
N GLN A 128 -1.94 15.70 -0.76
CA GLN A 128 -1.91 15.31 -2.15
C GLN A 128 -2.25 16.53 -3.00
N ASN A 129 -1.45 16.80 -4.04
CA ASN A 129 -1.63 17.98 -4.87
C ASN A 129 -2.97 17.98 -5.60
N ASP A 130 -3.47 19.17 -5.88
CA ASP A 130 -4.59 19.35 -6.77
C ASP A 130 -4.33 18.69 -8.11
N TYR A 131 -5.17 17.75 -8.48
CA TYR A 131 -5.24 17.21 -9.83
C TYR A 131 -5.90 18.23 -10.77
N LYS A 132 -5.26 19.39 -10.94
CA LYS A 132 -5.81 20.52 -11.71
C LYS A 132 -6.08 20.17 -13.17
N ASP A 133 -5.34 19.20 -13.68
CA ASP A 133 -5.44 18.76 -15.06
C ASP A 133 -6.39 17.57 -15.25
N ILE A 134 -7.01 17.06 -14.19
CA ILE A 134 -7.98 15.98 -14.26
C ILE A 134 -9.38 16.58 -14.15
N LYS A 135 -10.17 16.44 -15.22
CA LYS A 135 -11.58 16.80 -15.19
C LYS A 135 -12.35 15.79 -14.34
N ILE A 136 -12.82 16.23 -13.18
CA ILE A 136 -13.67 15.44 -12.30
C ILE A 136 -15.11 15.85 -12.52
N GLU A 137 -15.96 14.90 -12.90
CA GLU A 137 -17.39 15.11 -13.05
C GLU A 137 -18.15 14.39 -11.94
N SER A 138 -19.05 15.09 -11.27
CA SER A 138 -19.97 14.49 -10.33
C SER A 138 -21.17 13.91 -11.08
N VAL A 139 -21.43 12.62 -10.92
CA VAL A 139 -22.54 11.93 -11.58
C VAL A 139 -23.88 12.26 -10.93
N ASN A 140 -23.88 12.50 -9.62
CA ASN A 140 -25.10 12.70 -8.81
C ASN A 140 -25.15 14.10 -8.16
N GLY A 141 -24.88 15.14 -8.94
CA GLY A 141 -24.89 16.54 -8.45
C GLY A 141 -23.53 17.02 -7.95
N ASN A 142 -23.47 18.25 -7.47
CA ASN A 142 -22.24 18.84 -6.94
C ASN A 142 -21.94 18.24 -5.56
N PHE A 143 -20.94 17.36 -5.52
CA PHE A 143 -20.53 16.70 -4.29
C PHE A 143 -19.11 17.13 -3.90
N LYS A 144 -19.00 17.75 -2.73
CA LYS A 144 -17.71 18.02 -2.09
C LYS A 144 -17.79 17.53 -0.67
N ASP A 145 -16.92 16.62 -0.30
CA ASP A 145 -16.94 16.01 1.02
C ASP A 145 -15.54 15.79 1.57
N SER A 146 -15.46 15.52 2.86
CA SER A 146 -14.23 15.17 3.55
C SER A 146 -14.49 14.06 4.56
N GLY A 147 -13.52 13.18 4.74
CA GLY A 147 -13.66 12.06 5.66
C GLY A 147 -12.44 11.19 5.74
N VAL A 148 -12.57 10.07 6.44
CA VAL A 148 -11.58 9.01 6.47
C VAL A 148 -11.79 8.14 5.23
N ILE A 149 -10.82 8.13 4.33
CA ILE A 149 -10.89 7.33 3.11
C ILE A 149 -10.55 5.87 3.42
N LYS A 150 -11.39 4.97 2.93
CA LYS A 150 -11.14 3.54 2.96
C LYS A 150 -11.51 2.91 1.62
N GLY A 151 -10.54 2.27 0.99
CA GLY A 151 -10.76 1.67 -0.33
C GLY A 151 -9.67 0.68 -0.71
N GLY A 152 -9.65 0.33 -1.99
CA GLY A 152 -8.69 -0.61 -2.58
C GLY A 152 -9.30 -1.34 -3.77
N CYS A 153 -8.63 -2.37 -4.24
CA CYS A 153 -9.11 -3.25 -5.29
C CYS A 153 -10.30 -4.08 -4.80
N LEU A 154 -11.46 -3.96 -5.46
CA LEU A 154 -12.69 -4.67 -5.08
C LEU A 154 -12.53 -6.18 -5.08
N ASP A 155 -11.80 -6.74 -6.05
CA ASP A 155 -11.55 -8.17 -6.12
C ASP A 155 -10.79 -8.69 -4.90
N ARG A 156 -9.89 -7.88 -4.34
CA ARG A 156 -9.15 -8.25 -3.13
C ARG A 156 -9.94 -7.97 -1.86
N LEU A 157 -10.79 -6.94 -1.85
CA LEU A 157 -11.67 -6.66 -0.72
C LEU A 157 -12.69 -7.78 -0.51
N LYS A 158 -13.26 -8.35 -1.57
CA LYS A 158 -14.20 -9.49 -1.44
C LYS A 158 -13.57 -10.71 -0.79
N ASP A 159 -12.26 -10.92 -0.94
CA ASP A 159 -11.53 -12.04 -0.35
C ASP A 159 -11.26 -11.84 1.16
N ILE A 160 -11.43 -10.63 1.66
CA ILE A 160 -11.19 -10.24 3.07
C ILE A 160 -12.50 -10.04 3.84
N ILE A 161 -13.48 -9.40 3.22
CA ILE A 161 -14.76 -9.03 3.86
C ILE A 161 -15.48 -10.29 4.38
N GLY A 162 -15.88 -10.24 5.65
CA GLY A 162 -16.54 -11.37 6.32
C GLY A 162 -15.60 -12.48 6.83
N THR A 163 -14.31 -12.35 6.62
CA THR A 163 -13.31 -13.30 7.16
C THR A 163 -12.77 -12.85 8.53
N LYS A 164 -11.89 -13.67 9.12
CA LYS A 164 -11.17 -13.33 10.38
C LYS A 164 -10.29 -12.06 10.27
N TYR A 165 -10.01 -11.61 9.07
CA TYR A 165 -9.21 -10.40 8.79
C TYR A 165 -10.07 -9.14 8.68
N ASP A 166 -11.39 -9.29 8.54
CA ASP A 166 -12.31 -8.17 8.42
C ASP A 166 -12.55 -7.51 9.79
N ASN A 167 -12.04 -6.31 9.94
CA ASN A 167 -12.21 -5.53 11.16
C ASN A 167 -12.99 -4.22 10.92
N ILE A 168 -13.70 -4.14 9.79
CA ILE A 168 -14.37 -2.90 9.35
C ILE A 168 -15.36 -2.35 10.37
N LYS A 169 -16.14 -3.21 11.02
CA LYS A 169 -17.13 -2.79 12.03
C LYS A 169 -16.48 -2.04 13.19
N LYS A 170 -15.36 -2.55 13.71
CA LYS A 170 -14.62 -1.88 14.80
C LYS A 170 -13.95 -0.60 14.31
N PHE A 171 -13.48 -0.58 13.06
CA PHE A 171 -12.93 0.62 12.46
C PHE A 171 -13.99 1.72 12.30
N ILE A 172 -15.18 1.38 11.81
CA ILE A 172 -16.31 2.31 11.70
C ILE A 172 -16.70 2.85 13.09
N GLU A 173 -16.84 2.00 14.08
CA GLU A 173 -17.17 2.43 15.45
C GLU A 173 -16.11 3.36 16.03
N LYS A 174 -14.82 3.11 15.78
CA LYS A 174 -13.73 3.99 16.21
C LYS A 174 -13.82 5.38 15.60
N TYR A 175 -14.28 5.47 14.36
CA TYR A 175 -14.37 6.72 13.58
C TYR A 175 -15.81 7.19 13.41
N LYS A 176 -16.73 6.77 14.31
CA LYS A 176 -18.18 7.08 14.20
C LYS A 176 -18.50 8.58 14.12
N ASP A 177 -17.65 9.43 14.71
CA ASP A 177 -17.81 10.89 14.65
C ASP A 177 -17.20 11.52 13.39
N LYS A 178 -16.69 10.69 12.49
CA LYS A 178 -16.14 11.10 11.20
C LYS A 178 -16.85 10.39 10.07
N LYS A 179 -17.00 11.06 8.94
CA LYS A 179 -17.47 10.39 7.72
C LYS A 179 -16.40 9.42 7.24
N ILE A 180 -16.80 8.20 6.88
CA ILE A 180 -15.95 7.22 6.19
C ILE A 180 -16.38 7.19 4.73
N VAL A 181 -15.44 7.40 3.84
CA VAL A 181 -15.63 7.48 2.38
C VAL A 181 -14.91 6.32 1.71
#